data_913edb5bc71391808b178830121f040d
#
_entry.id   913edb5bc71391808b178830121f040d
#
_cell.length_a   1.000
_cell.length_b   1.000
_cell.length_c   1.000
_cell.angle_alpha   90.00
_cell.angle_beta   90.00
_cell.angle_gamma   90.00
#
_symmetry.space_group_name_H-M   'P 1'
#
loop_
_entity.id
_entity.type
_entity.pdbx_description
1 polymer ?
#
loop_
_entity_poly.entity_id
_entity_poly.type
_entity_poly.pdbx_seq_one_letter_code
_entity_poly.pdbx_strand_id
1 'polypeptide(L)'
;VGASQINFGSPEGPWNHSIRLERKLGPRLHVVALIAPVRENAEKVLRQKRASSAMRSYRDTAGYPDMHAYLATVPPDTRPPVGWIGSPPAFRGSMHEGRDIEKVLAEALPGVGVFLEKPVSTSSVDDVMDVDRYIDGKLGPVSVGYMLRYLRVSQKLKQIISDNRLRVMAVNARYVIAYEHLTKQWWWNKSQSLGPVIEQATHFCDLARYFGGEVELDSIIAHSLEPFAPPSGLSTLAFDPEVCRPAEERVPRVAGATC
;
A
#
# COMPACT_ATOMS: atom_id res chain seq x y z
N VAL A 1 7.52 6.44 6.80
CA VAL A 1 8.40 6.27 5.65
C VAL A 1 7.65 6.60 4.37
N GLY A 2 8.28 7.41 3.47
CA GLY A 2 7.72 7.91 2.22
C GLY A 2 7.02 9.28 2.35
N ALA A 3 7.59 10.32 1.73
CA ALA A 3 6.96 11.62 1.54
C ALA A 3 5.97 11.57 0.36
N SER A 4 5.11 10.56 0.35
CA SER A 4 4.21 10.23 -0.75
C SER A 4 2.87 10.95 -0.66
N GLN A 5 2.17 11.00 -1.78
CA GLN A 5 0.83 11.60 -1.85
C GLN A 5 -0.19 10.85 -0.97
N ILE A 6 -0.06 9.53 -0.82
CA ILE A 6 -0.93 8.74 0.05
C ILE A 6 -0.81 9.17 1.51
N ASN A 7 0.41 9.51 1.94
CA ASN A 7 0.67 9.96 3.30
C ASN A 7 0.26 11.43 3.55
N PHE A 8 0.51 12.31 2.59
CA PHE A 8 0.42 13.77 2.82
C PHE A 8 -0.58 14.51 1.94
N GLY A 9 -1.32 13.82 1.13
CA GLY A 9 -2.38 14.37 0.28
C GLY A 9 -2.05 14.32 -1.20
N SER A 10 -3.12 14.17 -2.00
CA SER A 10 -3.10 14.12 -3.45
C SER A 10 -4.25 14.93 -4.02
N PRO A 11 -4.05 15.63 -5.15
CA PRO A 11 -5.15 16.25 -5.88
C PRO A 11 -6.09 15.21 -6.52
N GLU A 12 -5.65 13.96 -6.65
CA GLU A 12 -6.41 12.88 -7.31
C GLU A 12 -7.50 12.26 -6.41
N GLY A 13 -7.47 12.54 -5.10
CA GLY A 13 -8.45 11.95 -4.21
C GLY A 13 -8.21 12.28 -2.73
N PRO A 14 -9.10 11.81 -1.85
CA PRO A 14 -9.11 12.16 -0.43
C PRO A 14 -8.04 11.42 0.40
N TRP A 15 -7.05 10.84 -0.24
CA TRP A 15 -5.99 10.08 0.44
C TRP A 15 -5.05 11.04 1.17
N ASN A 16 -4.98 10.90 2.48
CA ASN A 16 -4.09 11.67 3.32
C ASN A 16 -4.04 11.06 4.72
N HIS A 17 -3.10 10.15 4.95
CA HIS A 17 -2.95 9.50 6.24
C HIS A 17 -2.56 10.47 7.35
N SER A 18 -1.74 11.46 7.04
CA SER A 18 -1.29 12.43 8.04
C SER A 18 -2.46 13.20 8.65
N ILE A 19 -3.40 13.70 7.83
CA ILE A 19 -4.59 14.40 8.34
C ILE A 19 -5.46 13.46 9.18
N ARG A 20 -5.57 12.20 8.81
CA ARG A 20 -6.35 11.22 9.60
C ARG A 20 -5.73 10.98 10.97
N LEU A 21 -4.40 10.82 11.02
CA LEU A 21 -3.64 10.69 12.27
C LEU A 21 -3.75 11.96 13.12
N GLU A 22 -3.57 13.13 12.52
CA GLU A 22 -3.69 14.43 13.17
C GLU A 22 -5.06 14.61 13.82
N ARG A 23 -6.13 14.31 13.10
CA ARG A 23 -7.51 14.39 13.62
C ARG A 23 -7.79 13.37 14.72
N LYS A 24 -7.27 12.13 14.57
CA LYS A 24 -7.56 11.05 15.51
C LYS A 24 -6.75 11.14 16.79
N LEU A 25 -5.50 11.52 16.70
CA LEU A 25 -4.57 11.55 17.83
C LEU A 25 -4.45 12.95 18.46
N GLY A 26 -4.68 14.00 17.67
CA GLY A 26 -4.57 15.38 18.14
C GLY A 26 -3.23 15.68 18.80
N PRO A 27 -3.21 16.24 20.03
CA PRO A 27 -1.98 16.58 20.74
C PRO A 27 -1.06 15.40 21.09
N ARG A 28 -1.56 14.17 21.00
CA ARG A 28 -0.79 12.95 21.26
C ARG A 28 0.09 12.53 20.07
N LEU A 29 -0.13 13.13 18.89
CA LEU A 29 0.68 12.81 17.73
C LEU A 29 2.02 13.53 17.79
N HIS A 30 3.10 12.77 17.75
CA HIS A 30 4.45 13.25 17.55
C HIS A 30 5.08 12.49 16.38
N VAL A 31 5.39 13.21 15.32
CA VAL A 31 6.09 12.64 14.17
C VAL A 31 7.58 12.92 14.35
N VAL A 32 8.36 11.89 14.64
CA VAL A 32 9.78 12.05 15.00
C VAL A 32 10.67 12.11 13.76
N ALA A 33 10.30 11.38 12.70
CA ALA A 33 11.10 11.32 11.49
C ALA A 33 10.24 11.20 10.22
N LEU A 34 10.72 11.80 9.15
CA LEU A 34 10.21 11.58 7.79
C LEU A 34 11.34 11.04 6.91
N ILE A 35 11.21 9.79 6.49
CA ILE A 35 12.22 9.12 5.69
C ILE A 35 11.79 9.12 4.24
N ALA A 36 12.55 9.75 3.37
CA ALA A 36 12.28 9.83 1.94
C ALA A 36 13.56 10.05 1.15
N PRO A 37 13.82 9.28 0.08
CA PRO A 37 15.07 9.37 -0.69
C PRO A 37 15.22 10.72 -1.40
N VAL A 38 14.12 11.39 -1.74
CA VAL A 38 14.14 12.73 -2.33
C VAL A 38 13.97 13.77 -1.23
N ARG A 39 15.07 14.37 -0.83
CA ARG A 39 15.15 15.36 0.26
C ARG A 39 14.16 16.52 0.08
N GLU A 40 14.05 17.04 -1.12
CA GLU A 40 13.15 18.17 -1.43
C GLU A 40 11.69 17.85 -1.12
N ASN A 41 11.25 16.61 -1.39
CA ASN A 41 9.89 16.17 -1.07
C ASN A 41 9.66 16.15 0.44
N ALA A 42 10.60 15.65 1.21
CA ALA A 42 10.52 15.66 2.67
C ALA A 42 10.47 17.09 3.22
N GLU A 43 11.34 17.96 2.75
CA GLU A 43 11.39 19.37 3.17
C GLU A 43 10.12 20.14 2.80
N LYS A 44 9.58 19.92 1.60
CA LYS A 44 8.30 20.50 1.15
C LYS A 44 7.18 20.11 2.09
N VAL A 45 7.05 18.82 2.38
CA VAL A 45 6.03 18.29 3.29
C VAL A 45 6.18 18.89 4.68
N LEU A 46 7.38 18.89 5.24
CA LEU A 46 7.63 19.43 6.58
C LEU A 46 7.33 20.93 6.67
N ARG A 47 7.70 21.72 5.65
CA ARG A 47 7.32 23.14 5.59
C ARG A 47 5.80 23.31 5.62
N GLN A 48 5.05 22.55 4.82
CA GLN A 48 3.60 22.61 4.78
C GLN A 48 2.96 22.23 6.12
N LYS A 49 3.45 21.17 6.76
CA LYS A 49 2.93 20.71 8.06
C LYS A 49 3.23 21.69 9.18
N ARG A 50 4.41 22.28 9.20
CA ARG A 50 4.81 23.31 10.17
C ARG A 50 4.06 24.62 9.98
N ALA A 51 3.56 24.91 8.80
CA ALA A 51 2.71 26.07 8.51
C ALA A 51 1.20 25.78 8.71
N SER A 52 0.81 24.57 9.13
CA SER A 52 -0.58 24.16 9.32
C SER A 52 -0.98 24.12 10.80
N SER A 53 -2.26 23.83 11.06
CA SER A 53 -2.76 23.57 12.42
C SER A 53 -2.10 22.36 13.11
N ALA A 54 -1.41 21.50 12.35
CA ALA A 54 -0.68 20.35 12.86
C ALA A 54 0.77 20.67 13.25
N MET A 55 1.19 21.92 13.22
CA MET A 55 2.57 22.36 13.50
C MET A 55 3.18 21.68 14.74
N ARG A 56 2.41 21.57 15.82
CA ARG A 56 2.89 20.96 17.06
C ARG A 56 3.39 19.52 16.88
N SER A 57 2.69 18.75 16.06
CA SER A 57 3.04 17.32 15.82
C SER A 57 4.28 17.14 14.97
N TYR A 58 4.70 18.16 14.22
CA TYR A 58 5.82 18.11 13.27
C TYR A 58 6.97 19.08 13.63
N ARG A 59 6.90 19.73 14.79
CA ARG A 59 7.87 20.77 15.18
C ARG A 59 9.30 20.24 15.09
N ASP A 60 9.53 19.11 15.71
CA ASP A 60 10.85 18.52 15.90
C ASP A 60 11.15 17.40 14.90
N THR A 61 10.25 17.19 13.91
CA THR A 61 10.43 16.17 12.89
C THR A 61 11.64 16.46 12.02
N ALA A 62 12.57 15.54 11.91
CA ALA A 62 13.69 15.61 10.99
C ALA A 62 13.44 14.76 9.73
N GLY A 63 13.99 15.22 8.58
CA GLY A 63 13.99 14.47 7.33
C GLY A 63 15.28 13.67 7.16
N TYR A 64 15.13 12.41 6.71
CA TYR A 64 16.26 11.50 6.45
C TYR A 64 16.13 10.89 5.06
N PRO A 65 17.24 10.67 4.33
CA PRO A 65 17.20 10.06 3.01
C PRO A 65 16.77 8.59 3.06
N ASP A 66 17.20 7.87 4.08
CA ASP A 66 16.95 6.44 4.29
C ASP A 66 16.94 6.07 5.78
N MET A 67 16.66 4.80 6.06
CA MET A 67 16.64 4.27 7.43
C MET A 67 18.02 4.24 8.08
N HIS A 68 19.08 4.01 7.33
CA HIS A 68 20.42 3.94 7.88
C HIS A 68 20.87 5.30 8.41
N ALA A 69 20.61 6.38 7.64
CA ALA A 69 20.89 7.75 8.08
C ALA A 69 20.08 8.12 9.36
N TYR A 70 18.81 7.68 9.42
CA TYR A 70 18.00 7.85 10.62
C TYR A 70 18.61 7.14 11.83
N LEU A 71 18.93 5.87 11.69
CA LEU A 71 19.46 5.04 12.77
C LEU A 71 20.83 5.48 13.27
N ALA A 72 21.68 5.99 12.39
CA ALA A 72 22.97 6.54 12.75
C ALA A 72 22.87 7.83 13.59
N THR A 73 21.73 8.55 13.47
CA THR A 73 21.56 9.86 14.08
C THR A 73 20.70 9.83 15.34
N VAL A 74 19.69 8.94 15.37
CA VAL A 74 18.65 8.95 16.42
C VAL A 74 18.91 7.86 17.46
N PRO A 75 19.08 8.25 18.73
CA PRO A 75 19.30 7.29 19.82
C PRO A 75 18.17 6.28 19.99
N PRO A 76 18.45 5.03 20.36
CA PRO A 76 17.45 3.97 20.48
C PRO A 76 16.27 4.30 21.39
N ASP A 77 16.52 4.97 22.50
CA ASP A 77 15.52 5.35 23.51
C ASP A 77 14.52 6.44 23.05
N THR A 78 14.86 7.16 21.97
CA THR A 78 14.01 8.19 21.40
C THR A 78 13.25 7.73 20.15
N ARG A 79 13.40 6.47 19.75
CA ARG A 79 12.77 5.91 18.55
C ARG A 79 11.27 5.68 18.76
N PRO A 80 10.46 5.83 17.70
CA PRO A 80 9.01 5.75 17.83
C PRO A 80 8.54 4.31 18.01
N PRO A 81 7.41 4.10 18.72
CA PRO A 81 6.79 2.78 18.85
C PRO A 81 5.99 2.35 17.62
N VAL A 82 5.83 3.23 16.61
CA VAL A 82 5.06 2.94 15.39
C VAL A 82 5.81 3.41 14.16
N GLY A 83 5.99 2.51 13.20
CA GLY A 83 6.46 2.78 11.86
C GLY A 83 5.29 2.88 10.87
N TRP A 84 5.27 3.91 10.03
CA TRP A 84 4.24 4.09 9.00
C TRP A 84 4.88 4.03 7.62
N ILE A 85 4.58 2.97 6.84
CA ILE A 85 5.17 2.73 5.52
C ILE A 85 4.16 3.06 4.44
N GLY A 86 4.37 4.18 3.76
CA GLY A 86 3.59 4.61 2.60
C GLY A 86 4.45 4.79 1.34
N SER A 87 5.63 4.17 1.30
CA SER A 87 6.43 4.06 0.08
C SER A 87 5.72 3.20 -0.97
N PRO A 88 5.99 3.42 -2.26
CA PRO A 88 5.43 2.56 -3.31
C PRO A 88 5.82 1.08 -3.12
N PRO A 89 4.95 0.14 -3.53
CA PRO A 89 5.16 -1.29 -3.28
C PRO A 89 6.40 -1.89 -3.98
N ALA A 90 6.92 -1.20 -5.00
CA ALA A 90 8.16 -1.59 -5.67
C ALA A 90 9.43 -1.47 -4.79
N PHE A 91 9.36 -0.75 -3.67
CA PHE A 91 10.50 -0.52 -2.77
C PHE A 91 10.38 -1.29 -1.45
N ARG A 92 9.55 -2.34 -1.39
CA ARG A 92 9.28 -3.08 -0.16
C ARG A 92 8.83 -4.52 -0.43
N GLY A 93 8.72 -5.31 0.64
CA GLY A 93 8.24 -6.68 0.59
C GLY A 93 9.19 -7.66 -0.10
N SER A 94 10.50 -7.47 0.05
CA SER A 94 11.55 -8.41 -0.36
C SER A 94 12.70 -8.35 0.63
N MET A 95 13.53 -9.39 0.66
CA MET A 95 14.77 -9.43 1.46
C MET A 95 15.95 -8.75 0.75
N HIS A 96 15.79 -8.33 -0.51
CA HIS A 96 16.82 -7.69 -1.31
C HIS A 96 16.98 -6.21 -0.95
N GLU A 97 18.23 -5.75 -0.89
CA GLU A 97 18.58 -4.36 -0.62
C GLU A 97 17.80 -3.37 -1.51
N GLY A 98 17.32 -2.30 -0.92
CA GLY A 98 16.48 -1.28 -1.57
C GLY A 98 14.99 -1.65 -1.69
N ARG A 99 14.61 -2.89 -1.32
CA ARG A 99 13.23 -3.38 -1.26
C ARG A 99 12.90 -4.05 0.07
N ASP A 100 13.74 -3.86 1.07
CA ASP A 100 13.80 -4.60 2.33
C ASP A 100 13.44 -3.74 3.55
N ILE A 101 12.59 -2.77 3.37
CA ILE A 101 12.28 -1.79 4.43
C ILE A 101 11.69 -2.43 5.68
N GLU A 102 10.91 -3.50 5.55
CA GLU A 102 10.33 -4.24 6.66
C GLU A 102 11.42 -4.96 7.46
N LYS A 103 12.40 -5.56 6.76
CA LYS A 103 13.57 -6.19 7.37
C LYS A 103 14.39 -5.17 8.14
N VAL A 104 14.73 -4.04 7.51
CA VAL A 104 15.50 -2.96 8.13
C VAL A 104 14.78 -2.42 9.39
N LEU A 105 13.45 -2.28 9.33
CA LEU A 105 12.66 -1.88 10.50
C LEU A 105 12.73 -2.92 11.62
N ALA A 106 12.61 -4.21 11.29
CA ALA A 106 12.64 -5.30 12.27
C ALA A 106 14.00 -5.39 12.98
N GLU A 107 15.09 -5.16 12.25
CA GLU A 107 16.45 -5.14 12.82
C GLU A 107 16.69 -3.91 13.70
N ALA A 108 16.21 -2.77 13.25
CA ALA A 108 16.54 -1.48 13.84
C ALA A 108 15.60 -1.06 14.98
N LEU A 109 14.35 -1.49 14.94
CA LEU A 109 13.28 -1.11 15.85
C LEU A 109 12.51 -2.36 16.32
N PRO A 110 13.15 -3.30 17.04
CA PRO A 110 12.48 -4.51 17.51
C PRO A 110 11.21 -4.18 18.30
N GLY A 111 10.12 -4.89 18.00
CA GLY A 111 8.83 -4.69 18.66
C GLY A 111 8.02 -3.47 18.18
N VAL A 112 8.53 -2.69 17.21
CA VAL A 112 7.77 -1.57 16.63
C VAL A 112 6.49 -2.06 15.95
N GLY A 113 5.36 -1.41 16.22
CA GLY A 113 4.14 -1.62 15.44
C GLY A 113 4.26 -1.01 14.05
N VAL A 114 3.80 -1.70 13.03
CA VAL A 114 3.93 -1.23 11.64
C VAL A 114 2.58 -1.09 10.96
N PHE A 115 2.33 0.05 10.36
CA PHE A 115 1.30 0.21 9.34
C PHE A 115 1.94 0.21 7.96
N LEU A 116 1.45 -0.66 7.09
CA LEU A 116 1.94 -0.84 5.74
C LEU A 116 0.85 -0.53 4.72
N GLU A 117 1.11 0.37 3.76
CA GLU A 117 0.17 0.63 2.68
C GLU A 117 0.04 -0.58 1.73
N LYS A 118 -1.15 -0.72 1.18
CA LYS A 118 -1.44 -1.70 0.13
C LYS A 118 -0.91 -1.20 -1.25
N PRO A 119 -0.69 -2.07 -2.21
CA PRO A 119 -0.45 -3.51 -2.08
C PRO A 119 0.83 -3.77 -1.29
N VAL A 120 0.94 -4.93 -0.68
CA VAL A 120 2.08 -5.25 0.20
C VAL A 120 3.40 -5.11 -0.55
N SER A 121 3.48 -5.68 -1.75
CA SER A 121 4.68 -5.67 -2.58
C SER A 121 4.35 -5.83 -4.06
N THR A 122 5.34 -5.62 -4.91
CA THR A 122 5.38 -6.06 -6.32
C THR A 122 6.42 -7.17 -6.56
N SER A 123 6.98 -7.71 -5.48
CA SER A 123 7.89 -8.86 -5.52
C SER A 123 7.12 -10.18 -5.75
N SER A 124 7.86 -11.25 -5.96
CA SER A 124 7.26 -12.59 -6.01
C SER A 124 6.56 -12.96 -4.70
N VAL A 125 5.67 -13.94 -4.75
CA VAL A 125 5.00 -14.45 -3.55
C VAL A 125 6.03 -15.01 -2.57
N ASP A 126 7.04 -15.73 -3.08
CA ASP A 126 8.10 -16.31 -2.25
C ASP A 126 8.90 -15.23 -1.51
N ASP A 127 9.28 -14.14 -2.19
CA ASP A 127 9.94 -13.00 -1.54
C ASP A 127 9.10 -12.42 -0.40
N VAL A 128 7.80 -12.24 -0.64
CA VAL A 128 6.89 -11.69 0.39
C VAL A 128 6.76 -12.64 1.58
N MET A 129 6.68 -13.94 1.32
CA MET A 129 6.62 -14.96 2.37
C MET A 129 7.93 -15.06 3.15
N ASP A 130 9.07 -14.82 2.50
CA ASP A 130 10.37 -14.75 3.19
C ASP A 130 10.42 -13.54 4.14
N VAL A 131 9.93 -12.38 3.70
CA VAL A 131 9.81 -11.20 4.56
C VAL A 131 8.89 -11.47 5.73
N ASP A 132 7.71 -12.06 5.51
CA ASP A 132 6.73 -12.38 6.55
C ASP A 132 7.37 -13.28 7.62
N ARG A 133 8.00 -14.37 7.22
CA ARG A 133 8.74 -15.27 8.13
C ARG A 133 9.87 -14.58 8.87
N TYR A 134 10.55 -13.64 8.21
CA TYR A 134 11.66 -12.92 8.83
C TYR A 134 11.22 -11.93 9.89
N ILE A 135 10.11 -11.21 9.66
CA ILE A 135 9.62 -10.19 10.59
C ILE A 135 8.77 -10.75 11.72
N ASP A 136 8.31 -11.99 11.58
CA ASP A 136 7.52 -12.66 12.62
C ASP A 136 8.28 -12.73 13.95
N GLY A 137 7.63 -12.33 15.03
CA GLY A 137 8.20 -12.23 16.36
C GLY A 137 9.25 -11.12 16.56
N LYS A 138 9.67 -10.40 15.51
CA LYS A 138 10.62 -9.28 15.59
C LYS A 138 9.92 -7.92 15.59
N LEU A 139 8.88 -7.76 14.79
CA LEU A 139 8.02 -6.59 14.83
C LEU A 139 6.88 -6.76 15.83
N GLY A 140 6.30 -5.64 16.25
CA GLY A 140 5.01 -5.61 16.93
C GLY A 140 3.86 -5.88 15.93
N PRO A 141 2.63 -5.47 16.25
CA PRO A 141 1.50 -5.66 15.34
C PRO A 141 1.76 -5.03 13.98
N VAL A 142 1.62 -5.83 12.92
CA VAL A 142 1.67 -5.35 11.52
C VAL A 142 0.25 -5.23 10.98
N SER A 143 -0.11 -4.07 10.43
CA SER A 143 -1.41 -3.81 9.84
C SER A 143 -1.25 -3.33 8.40
N VAL A 144 -1.95 -3.96 7.47
CA VAL A 144 -1.97 -3.55 6.06
C VAL A 144 -3.17 -2.66 5.79
N GLY A 145 -2.99 -1.65 4.93
CA GLY A 145 -3.97 -0.61 4.60
C GLY A 145 -5.21 -1.06 3.82
N TYR A 146 -5.76 -2.23 4.10
CA TYR A 146 -6.99 -2.74 3.51
C TYR A 146 -8.22 -2.05 4.10
N MET A 147 -8.40 -0.79 3.74
CA MET A 147 -9.39 0.11 4.35
C MET A 147 -10.84 -0.32 4.16
N LEU A 148 -11.15 -1.11 3.14
CA LEU A 148 -12.54 -1.51 2.87
C LEU A 148 -13.14 -2.41 3.96
N ARG A 149 -12.32 -3.12 4.73
CA ARG A 149 -12.77 -3.84 5.93
C ARG A 149 -13.43 -2.93 6.96
N TYR A 150 -13.02 -1.65 7.03
CA TYR A 150 -13.45 -0.67 8.02
C TYR A 150 -14.63 0.21 7.55
N LEU A 151 -15.15 -0.01 6.35
CA LEU A 151 -16.40 0.61 5.93
C LEU A 151 -17.54 0.12 6.81
N ARG A 152 -18.44 1.04 7.17
CA ARG A 152 -19.61 0.69 8.02
C ARG A 152 -20.44 -0.45 7.44
N VAL A 153 -20.61 -0.49 6.11
CA VAL A 153 -21.31 -1.57 5.42
C VAL A 153 -20.59 -2.91 5.58
N SER A 154 -19.27 -2.94 5.42
CA SER A 154 -18.47 -4.15 5.59
C SER A 154 -18.52 -4.66 7.04
N GLN A 155 -18.39 -3.75 8.00
CA GLN A 155 -18.51 -4.09 9.43
C GLN A 155 -19.92 -4.62 9.76
N LYS A 156 -20.96 -3.96 9.24
CA LYS A 156 -22.34 -4.42 9.48
C LYS A 156 -22.63 -5.77 8.85
N LEU A 157 -22.14 -6.01 7.63
CA LEU A 157 -22.26 -7.31 6.99
C LEU A 157 -21.55 -8.41 7.79
N LYS A 158 -20.30 -8.16 8.23
CA LYS A 158 -19.56 -9.10 9.07
C LYS A 158 -20.29 -9.39 10.38
N GLN A 159 -20.88 -8.36 11.01
CA GLN A 159 -21.69 -8.51 12.20
C GLN A 159 -22.92 -9.41 11.94
N ILE A 160 -23.67 -9.17 10.86
CA ILE A 160 -24.84 -9.99 10.51
C ILE A 160 -24.46 -11.46 10.32
N ILE A 161 -23.35 -11.71 9.61
CA ILE A 161 -22.84 -13.06 9.39
C ILE A 161 -22.53 -13.74 10.73
N SER A 162 -21.84 -13.02 11.62
CA SER A 162 -21.45 -13.54 12.93
C SER A 162 -22.65 -13.76 13.84
N ASP A 163 -23.50 -12.74 14.04
CA ASP A 163 -24.62 -12.79 14.99
C ASP A 163 -25.64 -13.87 14.64
N ASN A 164 -25.82 -14.13 13.35
CA ASN A 164 -26.74 -15.16 12.86
C ASN A 164 -26.05 -16.49 12.54
N ARG A 165 -24.75 -16.62 12.80
CA ARG A 165 -23.94 -17.82 12.50
C ARG A 165 -24.12 -18.29 11.06
N LEU A 166 -24.16 -17.34 10.12
CA LEU A 166 -24.34 -17.65 8.71
C LEU A 166 -23.07 -18.25 8.12
N ARG A 167 -23.24 -19.22 7.24
CA ARG A 167 -22.17 -19.74 6.40
C ARG A 167 -22.18 -19.02 5.06
N VAL A 168 -21.09 -18.34 4.73
CA VAL A 168 -20.94 -17.70 3.42
C VAL A 168 -20.71 -18.77 2.37
N MET A 169 -21.58 -18.83 1.37
CA MET A 169 -21.52 -19.85 0.32
C MET A 169 -20.75 -19.38 -0.90
N ALA A 170 -20.73 -18.08 -1.17
CA ALA A 170 -19.99 -17.50 -2.28
C ALA A 170 -19.74 -16.02 -2.02
N VAL A 171 -18.63 -15.51 -2.53
CA VAL A 171 -18.32 -14.09 -2.60
C VAL A 171 -18.06 -13.73 -4.06
N ASN A 172 -18.80 -12.76 -4.58
CA ASN A 172 -18.56 -12.22 -5.91
C ASN A 172 -18.09 -10.77 -5.78
N ALA A 173 -16.86 -10.49 -6.17
CA ALA A 173 -16.27 -9.16 -6.12
C ALA A 173 -15.91 -8.70 -7.53
N ARG A 174 -16.35 -7.50 -7.89
CA ARG A 174 -16.10 -6.92 -9.21
C ARG A 174 -15.62 -5.49 -9.09
N TYR A 175 -14.51 -5.19 -9.74
CA TYR A 175 -14.00 -3.84 -9.93
C TYR A 175 -13.93 -3.50 -11.41
N VAL A 176 -14.49 -2.36 -11.78
CA VAL A 176 -14.48 -1.86 -13.16
C VAL A 176 -14.14 -0.39 -13.13
N ILE A 177 -13.16 0.01 -13.92
CA ILE A 177 -12.79 1.40 -14.12
C ILE A 177 -12.64 1.66 -15.63
N ALA A 178 -13.14 2.80 -16.09
CA ALA A 178 -12.91 3.22 -17.46
C ALA A 178 -11.44 3.65 -17.64
N TYR A 179 -10.87 3.23 -18.75
CA TYR A 179 -9.46 3.51 -19.07
C TYR A 179 -9.16 5.01 -19.12
N GLU A 180 -10.10 5.80 -19.65
CA GLU A 180 -9.97 7.25 -19.81
C GLU A 180 -9.74 7.97 -18.47
N HIS A 181 -10.12 7.34 -17.37
CA HIS A 181 -9.92 7.88 -16.02
C HIS A 181 -8.61 7.45 -15.37
N LEU A 182 -7.82 6.59 -16.02
CA LEU A 182 -6.53 6.17 -15.53
C LEU A 182 -5.44 7.16 -15.99
N THR A 183 -5.30 8.24 -15.24
CA THR A 183 -4.31 9.29 -15.53
C THR A 183 -2.87 8.83 -15.33
N LYS A 184 -2.66 7.76 -14.56
CA LYS A 184 -1.34 7.20 -14.28
C LYS A 184 -0.99 6.11 -15.28
N GLN A 185 -0.60 6.48 -16.48
CA GLN A 185 -0.30 5.52 -17.53
C GLN A 185 0.83 4.55 -17.16
N TRP A 186 1.80 4.97 -16.34
CA TRP A 186 2.87 4.12 -15.82
C TRP A 186 2.38 2.93 -14.96
N TRP A 187 1.14 2.98 -14.45
CA TRP A 187 0.54 1.84 -13.74
C TRP A 187 0.40 0.59 -14.61
N TRP A 188 0.37 0.76 -15.92
CA TRP A 188 0.31 -0.35 -16.86
C TRP A 188 1.65 -1.08 -17.02
N ASN A 189 2.76 -0.49 -16.58
CA ASN A 189 4.08 -1.08 -16.71
C ASN A 189 4.29 -2.19 -15.66
N LYS A 190 4.52 -3.43 -16.10
CA LYS A 190 4.75 -4.60 -15.21
C LYS A 190 5.87 -4.36 -14.20
N SER A 191 6.94 -3.68 -14.63
CA SER A 191 8.12 -3.43 -13.78
C SER A 191 7.91 -2.43 -12.66
N GLN A 192 6.81 -1.66 -12.66
CA GLN A 192 6.62 -0.55 -11.72
C GLN A 192 5.53 -0.79 -10.69
N SER A 193 4.37 -1.34 -11.08
CA SER A 193 3.24 -1.44 -10.18
C SER A 193 2.44 -2.74 -10.28
N LEU A 194 2.76 -3.60 -11.22
CA LEU A 194 1.95 -4.76 -11.60
C LEU A 194 0.51 -4.39 -12.03
N GLY A 195 0.27 -3.10 -12.25
CA GLY A 195 -0.94 -2.56 -12.87
C GLY A 195 -2.12 -2.32 -11.95
N PRO A 196 -3.17 -1.74 -12.52
CA PRO A 196 -4.36 -1.37 -11.77
C PRO A 196 -5.11 -2.57 -11.18
N VAL A 197 -4.91 -3.77 -11.73
CA VAL A 197 -5.49 -5.00 -11.15
C VAL A 197 -4.92 -5.24 -9.76
N ILE A 198 -3.60 -5.29 -9.62
CA ILE A 198 -2.96 -5.49 -8.30
C ILE A 198 -3.20 -4.29 -7.39
N GLU A 199 -3.11 -3.07 -7.91
CA GLU A 199 -3.30 -1.86 -7.12
C GLU A 199 -4.72 -1.70 -6.56
N GLN A 200 -5.74 -2.16 -7.28
CA GLN A 200 -7.14 -1.98 -6.91
C GLN A 200 -7.81 -3.29 -6.49
N ALA A 201 -7.62 -4.38 -7.25
CA ALA A 201 -8.28 -5.65 -6.95
C ALA A 201 -7.79 -6.28 -5.64
N THR A 202 -6.59 -5.92 -5.16
CA THR A 202 -6.11 -6.34 -3.84
C THR A 202 -7.09 -6.06 -2.70
N HIS A 203 -7.86 -4.96 -2.79
CA HIS A 203 -8.92 -4.65 -1.82
C HIS A 203 -10.08 -5.65 -1.86
N PHE A 204 -10.41 -6.13 -3.05
CA PHE A 204 -11.52 -7.08 -3.24
C PHE A 204 -11.09 -8.49 -2.88
N CYS A 205 -9.85 -8.87 -3.18
CA CYS A 205 -9.27 -10.13 -2.68
C CYS A 205 -9.27 -10.15 -1.15
N ASP A 206 -8.87 -9.04 -0.53
CA ASP A 206 -8.91 -8.91 0.92
C ASP A 206 -10.33 -9.02 1.50
N LEU A 207 -11.33 -8.38 0.88
CA LEU A 207 -12.72 -8.49 1.31
C LEU A 207 -13.28 -9.91 1.09
N ALA A 208 -12.92 -10.57 -0.01
CA ALA A 208 -13.34 -11.95 -0.24
C ALA A 208 -12.84 -12.87 0.88
N ARG A 209 -11.56 -12.75 1.26
CA ARG A 209 -11.02 -13.46 2.41
C ARG A 209 -11.68 -13.06 3.73
N TYR A 210 -11.96 -11.78 3.91
CA TYR A 210 -12.59 -11.27 5.14
C TYR A 210 -13.99 -11.84 5.37
N PHE A 211 -14.78 -12.04 4.31
CA PHE A 211 -16.14 -12.58 4.41
C PHE A 211 -16.19 -14.08 4.22
N GLY A 212 -15.49 -14.61 3.22
CA GLY A 212 -15.58 -16.00 2.78
C GLY A 212 -14.60 -16.95 3.46
N GLY A 213 -13.52 -16.44 4.00
CA GLY A 213 -12.43 -17.26 4.56
C GLY A 213 -11.20 -17.30 3.66
N GLU A 214 -10.23 -18.13 4.01
CA GLU A 214 -8.99 -18.26 3.23
C GLU A 214 -9.24 -18.96 1.89
N VAL A 215 -8.37 -18.62 0.93
CA VAL A 215 -8.42 -19.15 -0.44
C VAL A 215 -7.70 -20.50 -0.48
N GLU A 216 -8.35 -21.49 -1.06
CA GLU A 216 -7.72 -22.76 -1.40
C GLU A 216 -6.90 -22.57 -2.69
N LEU A 217 -5.57 -22.46 -2.56
CA LEU A 217 -4.70 -22.04 -3.66
C LEU A 217 -4.76 -22.98 -4.86
N ASP A 218 -4.89 -24.27 -4.64
CA ASP A 218 -4.95 -25.29 -5.71
C ASP A 218 -6.26 -25.25 -6.51
N SER A 219 -7.28 -24.54 -6.01
CA SER A 219 -8.58 -24.36 -6.69
C SER A 219 -8.64 -23.15 -7.61
N ILE A 220 -7.59 -22.31 -7.64
CA ILE A 220 -7.61 -21.05 -8.39
C ILE A 220 -7.61 -21.30 -9.89
N ILE A 221 -8.62 -20.78 -10.57
CA ILE A 221 -8.67 -20.69 -12.04
C ILE A 221 -8.63 -19.21 -12.40
N ALA A 222 -7.56 -18.81 -13.09
CA ALA A 222 -7.36 -17.43 -13.51
C ALA A 222 -7.40 -17.27 -15.03
N HIS A 223 -7.84 -16.10 -15.49
CA HIS A 223 -7.84 -15.72 -16.90
C HIS A 223 -7.49 -14.24 -17.04
N SER A 224 -6.91 -13.89 -18.17
CA SER A 224 -6.56 -12.50 -18.49
C SER A 224 -6.81 -12.19 -19.95
N LEU A 225 -6.97 -10.90 -20.25
CA LEU A 225 -6.96 -10.34 -21.59
C LEU A 225 -5.73 -9.45 -21.73
N GLU A 226 -4.79 -9.91 -22.53
CA GLU A 226 -3.51 -9.23 -22.72
C GLU A 226 -3.64 -7.86 -23.42
N PRO A 227 -2.69 -6.93 -23.21
CA PRO A 227 -2.74 -5.59 -23.79
C PRO A 227 -2.78 -5.56 -25.33
N PHE A 228 -2.14 -6.56 -25.94
CA PHE A 228 -2.02 -6.72 -27.40
C PHE A 228 -3.16 -7.55 -28.01
N ALA A 229 -4.05 -8.11 -27.19
CA ALA A 229 -5.21 -8.84 -27.71
C ALA A 229 -6.11 -7.90 -28.53
N PRO A 230 -6.65 -8.35 -29.67
CA PRO A 230 -7.53 -7.53 -30.51
C PRO A 230 -8.71 -6.99 -29.69
N PRO A 231 -9.00 -5.69 -29.78
CA PRO A 231 -10.13 -5.11 -29.10
C PRO A 231 -11.42 -5.54 -29.80
N SER A 232 -12.11 -6.50 -29.29
CA SER A 232 -13.46 -6.85 -29.80
C SER A 232 -14.44 -5.73 -29.44
N GLY A 233 -14.57 -4.71 -30.32
CA GLY A 233 -15.52 -3.62 -30.16
C GLY A 233 -15.23 -2.63 -29.01
N LEU A 234 -14.09 -2.75 -28.32
CA LEU A 234 -13.68 -1.79 -27.31
C LEU A 234 -12.85 -0.66 -27.91
N SER A 235 -12.98 0.55 -27.36
CA SER A 235 -12.14 1.66 -27.76
C SER A 235 -10.66 1.36 -27.45
N THR A 236 -9.77 1.74 -28.37
CA THR A 236 -8.34 1.66 -28.16
C THR A 236 -7.88 2.89 -27.38
N LEU A 237 -7.17 2.67 -26.27
CA LEU A 237 -6.44 3.73 -25.61
C LEU A 237 -5.17 4.08 -26.38
N ALA A 238 -4.98 5.36 -26.62
CA ALA A 238 -3.68 5.87 -27.01
C ALA A 238 -2.81 5.96 -25.75
N PHE A 239 -1.80 5.12 -25.67
CA PHE A 239 -0.77 5.24 -24.64
C PHE A 239 0.35 6.16 -25.12
N ASP A 240 0.80 7.02 -24.22
CA ASP A 240 1.98 7.84 -24.45
C ASP A 240 3.24 6.93 -24.44
N PRO A 241 3.97 6.82 -25.55
CA PRO A 241 5.15 5.95 -25.63
C PRO A 241 6.31 6.41 -24.77
N GLU A 242 6.33 7.68 -24.32
CA GLU A 242 7.35 8.18 -23.40
C GLU A 242 7.08 7.74 -21.96
N VAL A 243 5.83 7.47 -21.62
CA VAL A 243 5.40 7.09 -20.25
C VAL A 243 5.14 5.60 -20.14
N CYS A 244 4.54 5.01 -21.16
CA CYS A 244 4.17 3.60 -21.18
C CYS A 244 5.16 2.75 -21.96
N ARG A 245 5.54 1.62 -21.36
CA ARG A 245 6.34 0.61 -22.03
C ARG A 245 5.60 -0.04 -23.20
N PRO A 246 6.30 -0.74 -24.11
CA PRO A 246 5.68 -1.56 -25.15
C PRO A 246 4.60 -2.50 -24.61
N ALA A 247 3.67 -2.91 -25.45
CA ALA A 247 2.49 -3.69 -25.01
C ALA A 247 2.86 -4.99 -24.27
N GLU A 248 3.95 -5.61 -24.66
CA GLU A 248 4.47 -6.86 -24.08
C GLU A 248 4.97 -6.69 -22.64
N GLU A 249 5.37 -5.48 -22.29
CA GLU A 249 5.82 -5.11 -20.94
C GLU A 249 4.69 -4.53 -20.08
N ARG A 250 3.46 -4.51 -20.58
CA ARG A 250 2.28 -4.01 -19.85
C ARG A 250 1.53 -5.15 -19.18
N VAL A 251 0.81 -4.79 -18.13
CA VAL A 251 -0.10 -5.73 -17.46
C VAL A 251 -1.37 -5.96 -18.28
N PRO A 252 -2.07 -7.08 -18.07
CA PRO A 252 -3.34 -7.39 -18.73
C PRO A 252 -4.38 -6.28 -18.54
N ARG A 253 -5.25 -6.10 -19.55
CA ARG A 253 -6.38 -5.15 -19.50
C ARG A 253 -7.52 -5.65 -18.62
N VAL A 254 -7.71 -6.96 -18.61
CA VAL A 254 -8.72 -7.63 -17.80
C VAL A 254 -8.03 -8.81 -17.12
N ALA A 255 -8.33 -9.00 -15.88
CA ALA A 255 -7.97 -10.22 -15.15
C ALA A 255 -9.14 -10.66 -14.28
N GLY A 256 -9.31 -11.95 -14.14
CA GLY A 256 -10.31 -12.54 -13.28
C GLY A 256 -9.81 -13.86 -12.73
N ALA A 257 -10.29 -14.22 -11.55
CA ALA A 257 -10.04 -15.50 -10.94
C ALA A 257 -11.27 -16.00 -10.19
N THR A 258 -11.40 -17.30 -10.13
CA THR A 258 -12.31 -18.02 -9.22
C THR A 258 -11.50 -18.96 -8.36
N CYS A 259 -11.92 -19.15 -7.12
CA CYS A 259 -11.30 -20.04 -6.14
C CYS A 259 -12.36 -20.58 -5.16
#